data_1d9eb560480ffe2136c52e0d8419011a
#
_entry.id   1d9eb560480ffe2136c52e0d8419011a
#
_cell.length_a   1.000
_cell.length_b   1.000
_cell.length_c   1.000
_cell.angle_alpha   90.00
_cell.angle_beta   90.00
_cell.angle_gamma   90.00
#
_symmetry.space_group_name_H-M   'P 1'
#
loop_
_entity.id
_entity.type
_entity.pdbx_description
1 polymer ?
#
loop_
_entity_poly.entity_id
_entity_poly.type
_entity_poly.pdbx_seq_one_letter_code
_entity_poly.pdbx_strand_id
1 'polypeptide(L)'
;MEQLDMSKYLPCTARLVGGTLYILDGEGRVQRRLDPLETAIKWFQTSNDTFYALYGVNWVPKEPYYSQARRMVHSGGGNHV
;
A
#
# COMPACT_ATOMS: atom_id res chain seq x y z
N MET A 1 -27.84 -0.02 -6.73
CA MET A 1 -26.94 -0.23 -6.92
C MET A 1 -26.36 -0.07 -5.94
N GLU A 2 -25.74 -0.43 -5.82
CA GLU A 2 -25.17 -0.29 -4.98
C GLU A 2 -24.28 0.54 -5.16
N GLN A 3 -24.33 1.47 -4.80
CA GLN A 3 -23.40 2.19 -4.99
C GLN A 3 -22.36 1.93 -4.10
N LEU A 4 -21.20 2.18 -4.44
CA LEU A 4 -20.12 2.04 -3.62
C LEU A 4 -20.27 2.92 -2.45
N ASP A 5 -20.18 2.37 -1.30
CA ASP A 5 -20.29 3.14 -0.08
C ASP A 5 -18.93 3.68 0.25
N MET A 6 -18.68 4.89 -0.16
CA MET A 6 -17.37 5.49 0.06
C MET A 6 -17.08 5.71 1.53
N SER A 7 -18.07 5.73 2.35
CA SER A 7 -17.82 5.93 3.77
C SER A 7 -17.08 4.75 4.38
N LYS A 8 -17.08 3.62 3.71
CA LYS A 8 -16.29 2.52 4.18
C LYS A 8 -14.83 2.75 3.99
N TYR A 9 -14.47 3.57 3.02
CA TYR A 9 -13.07 3.78 2.68
C TYR A 9 -12.55 5.11 3.15
N LEU A 10 -13.38 6.14 3.06
CA LEU A 10 -12.91 7.46 3.43
C LEU A 10 -12.40 7.60 4.84
N PRO A 11 -13.01 6.98 5.82
CA PRO A 11 -12.45 7.10 7.16
C PRO A 11 -11.23 6.24 7.35
N CYS A 12 -10.92 5.44 6.36
CA CYS A 12 -9.79 4.59 6.50
C CYS A 12 -8.55 5.42 6.71
N THR A 13 -7.82 5.13 7.72
CA THR A 13 -6.62 5.86 8.05
C THR A 13 -5.47 4.89 7.93
N ALA A 14 -4.39 5.34 7.39
CA ALA A 14 -3.21 4.51 7.31
C ALA A 14 -2.07 5.16 8.05
N ARG A 15 -1.25 4.35 8.67
CA ARG A 15 -0.07 4.84 9.35
C ARG A 15 1.12 4.03 8.90
N LEU A 16 2.21 4.70 8.67
CA LEU A 16 3.41 4.04 8.22
C LEU A 16 4.46 4.15 9.30
N VAL A 17 4.90 3.04 9.81
CA VAL A 17 5.88 3.01 10.88
C VAL A 17 6.99 2.05 10.49
N GLY A 18 8.19 2.57 10.27
CA GLY A 18 9.32 1.73 9.90
C GLY A 18 9.12 0.94 8.63
N GLY A 19 8.35 1.49 7.71
CA GLY A 19 8.06 0.79 6.46
C GLY A 19 6.86 -0.12 6.51
N THR A 20 6.34 -0.38 7.69
CA THR A 20 5.15 -1.21 7.84
C THR A 20 3.92 -0.32 7.75
N LEU A 21 3.01 -0.69 6.88
CA LEU A 21 1.80 0.08 6.68
C LEU A 21 0.66 -0.55 7.46
N TYR A 22 0.06 0.23 8.33
CA TYR A 22 -1.09 -0.22 9.11
C TYR A 22 -2.33 0.46 8.56
N ILE A 23 -3.31 -0.33 8.19
CA ILE A 23 -4.57 0.18 7.69
C ILE A 23 -5.59 0.02 8.79
N LEU A 24 -6.16 1.14 9.21
CA LEU A 24 -7.05 1.16 10.35
C LEU A 24 -8.48 1.39 9.90
N ASP A 25 -9.42 0.89 10.68
CA ASP A 25 -10.81 1.14 10.39
C ASP A 25 -11.24 2.47 11.02
N GLY A 26 -12.49 2.80 10.90
CA GLY A 26 -13.00 4.06 11.41
C GLY A 26 -12.92 4.21 12.91
N GLU A 27 -12.65 3.11 13.61
CA GLU A 27 -12.53 3.14 15.04
C GLU A 27 -11.10 3.07 15.51
N GLY A 28 -10.17 3.13 14.58
CA GLY A 28 -8.77 3.12 14.93
C GLY A 28 -8.16 1.75 15.12
N ARG A 29 -8.90 0.70 14.80
CA ARG A 29 -8.38 -0.65 14.95
C ARG A 29 -7.65 -1.07 13.69
N VAL A 30 -6.58 -1.83 13.87
CA VAL A 30 -5.81 -2.30 12.74
C VAL A 30 -6.59 -3.35 11.98
N GLN A 31 -6.93 -3.03 10.73
CA GLN A 31 -7.61 -3.98 9.89
C GLN A 31 -6.64 -4.79 9.10
N ARG A 32 -5.54 -4.22 8.74
CA ARG A 32 -4.58 -4.88 7.89
C ARG A 32 -3.21 -4.33 8.15
N ARG A 33 -2.21 -5.17 8.00
CA ARG A 33 -0.84 -4.74 8.17
C ARG A 33 -0.02 -5.29 7.01
N LEU A 34 0.74 -4.41 6.39
CA LEU A 34 1.62 -4.79 5.32
C LEU A 34 3.05 -4.59 5.79
N ASP A 35 3.85 -5.64 5.77
CA ASP A 35 5.23 -5.51 6.19
C ASP A 35 5.99 -4.64 5.19
N PRO A 36 7.25 -4.29 5.46
CA PRO A 36 7.95 -3.36 4.57
C PRO A 36 8.03 -3.83 3.12
N LEU A 37 8.22 -5.11 2.89
CA LEU A 37 8.29 -5.60 1.53
C LEU A 37 6.93 -5.53 0.85
N GLU A 38 5.89 -5.94 1.55
CA GLU A 38 4.53 -5.87 1.01
C GLU A 38 4.13 -4.44 0.71
N THR A 39 4.53 -3.52 1.60
CA THR A 39 4.23 -2.12 1.40
C THR A 39 4.93 -1.60 0.15
N ALA A 40 6.18 -1.99 -0.03
CA ALA A 40 6.92 -1.58 -1.21
C ALA A 40 6.32 -2.14 -2.49
N ILE A 41 5.87 -3.38 -2.44
CA ILE A 41 5.23 -4.00 -3.60
C ILE A 41 3.95 -3.24 -3.95
N LYS A 42 3.17 -2.90 -2.94
CA LYS A 42 1.94 -2.15 -3.18
C LYS A 42 2.25 -0.79 -3.80
N TRP A 43 3.32 -0.16 -3.33
CA TRP A 43 3.71 1.13 -3.88
C TRP A 43 4.03 1.03 -5.37
N PHE A 44 4.78 -0.02 -5.75
CA PHE A 44 5.10 -0.20 -7.17
C PHE A 44 3.86 -0.52 -7.99
N GLN A 45 2.94 -1.29 -7.42
CA GLN A 45 1.74 -1.67 -8.15
C GLN A 45 0.78 -0.51 -8.37
N THR A 46 0.77 0.42 -7.44
CA THR A 46 -0.19 1.51 -7.51
C THR A 46 0.38 2.81 -8.06
N SER A 47 1.68 2.97 -8.02
CA SER A 47 2.38 4.20 -8.35
C SER A 47 2.29 5.18 -7.19
N ASN A 48 3.15 6.18 -7.22
CA ASN A 48 3.28 7.10 -6.10
C ASN A 48 2.01 7.89 -5.83
N ASP A 49 1.41 8.41 -6.87
CA ASP A 49 0.21 9.23 -6.70
C ASP A 49 -0.97 8.43 -6.17
N THR A 50 -1.14 7.24 -6.71
CA THR A 50 -2.25 6.39 -6.28
C THR A 50 -2.04 5.91 -4.85
N PHE A 51 -0.80 5.59 -4.51
CA PHE A 51 -0.50 5.16 -3.15
C PHE A 51 -0.86 6.26 -2.16
N TYR A 52 -0.48 7.49 -2.49
CA TYR A 52 -0.79 8.62 -1.63
C TYR A 52 -2.31 8.84 -1.54
N ALA A 53 -2.99 8.70 -2.66
CA ALA A 53 -4.43 8.89 -2.65
C ALA A 53 -5.14 7.83 -1.82
N LEU A 54 -4.63 6.60 -1.84
CA LEU A 54 -5.26 5.52 -1.11
C LEU A 54 -4.99 5.59 0.39
N TYR A 55 -3.77 5.93 0.76
CA TYR A 55 -3.36 5.81 2.15
C TYR A 55 -3.03 7.12 2.84
N GLY A 56 -2.93 8.18 2.08
CA GLY A 56 -2.65 9.48 2.67
C GLY A 56 -1.23 9.62 3.16
N VAL A 57 -0.33 8.75 2.73
CA VAL A 57 1.05 8.81 3.15
C VAL A 57 1.94 9.09 1.97
N ASN A 58 2.80 10.05 2.11
CA ASN A 58 3.74 10.40 1.07
C ASN A 58 5.06 9.71 1.39
N TRP A 59 5.28 8.56 0.77
CA TRP A 59 6.37 7.69 1.16
C TRP A 59 6.90 6.95 -0.06
N VAL A 60 8.18 6.68 -0.03
CA VAL A 60 8.83 5.91 -1.08
C VAL A 60 9.60 4.79 -0.40
N PRO A 61 9.56 3.58 -0.96
CA PRO A 61 10.25 2.45 -0.33
C PRO A 61 11.74 2.70 -0.23
N LYS A 62 12.35 2.16 0.80
CA LYS A 62 13.77 2.26 1.01
C LYS A 62 14.44 0.94 0.71
N GLU A 63 15.73 0.98 0.49
CA GLU A 63 16.48 -0.24 0.33
C GLU A 63 16.54 -0.97 1.66
N PRO A 64 16.57 -2.29 1.66
CA PRO A 64 16.65 -3.16 0.49
C PRO A 64 15.30 -3.47 -0.15
N TYR A 65 14.24 -2.97 0.43
CA TYR A 65 12.89 -3.33 -0.02
C TYR A 65 12.57 -2.75 -1.38
N TYR A 66 13.13 -1.59 -1.69
CA TYR A 66 12.89 -0.97 -2.98
C TYR A 66 13.32 -1.91 -4.10
N SER A 67 14.54 -2.38 -4.05
CA SER A 67 15.06 -3.26 -5.10
C SER A 67 14.37 -4.61 -5.12
N GLN A 68 14.08 -5.15 -3.95
CA GLN A 68 13.40 -6.43 -3.89
C GLN A 68 12.00 -6.34 -4.47
N ALA A 69 11.24 -5.33 -4.08
CA ALA A 69 9.88 -5.17 -4.55
C ALA A 69 9.86 -4.88 -6.04
N ARG A 70 10.78 -4.06 -6.49
CA ARG A 70 10.86 -3.73 -7.91
C ARG A 70 11.08 -4.98 -8.74
N ARG A 71 11.99 -5.85 -8.32
CA ARG A 71 12.24 -7.09 -9.03
C ARG A 71 11.02 -7.98 -9.02
N MET A 72 10.35 -8.08 -7.89
CA MET A 72 9.19 -8.96 -7.78
C MET A 72 8.05 -8.49 -8.66
N VAL A 73 7.80 -7.20 -8.67
CA VAL A 73 6.71 -6.67 -9.46
C VAL A 73 7.01 -6.81 -10.95
N HIS A 74 8.20 -6.46 -11.35
CA HIS A 74 8.54 -6.51 -12.76
C HIS A 74 8.71 -7.93 -13.25
N SER A 75 9.37 -8.76 -12.47
CA SER A 75 9.55 -10.11 -12.86
C SER A 75 8.26 -10.86 -12.91
N GLY A 76 7.47 -10.73 -11.89
CA GLY A 76 6.22 -11.44 -11.82
C GLY A 76 5.24 -10.98 -12.84
N GLY A 77 5.24 -9.70 -13.10
CA GLY A 77 4.31 -9.18 -14.07
C GLY A 77 4.78 -9.40 -15.47
N GLY A 78 6.04 -9.32 -15.63
CA GLY A 78 6.56 -9.39 -16.93
C GLY A 78 6.87 -10.69 -17.43
N ASN A 79 7.04 -11.59 -16.67
CA ASN A 79 7.42 -12.71 -17.09
C ASN A 79 6.56 -13.54 -17.41
N HIS A 80 5.99 -13.55 -17.42
CA HIS A 80 5.42 -14.30 -17.83
C HIS A 80 5.31 -14.46 -18.96
N VAL A 81 5.63 -14.48 -19.19
CA VAL A 81 5.73 -14.53 -20.31
C VAL A 81 6.05 -15.02 -20.68
#